data_6c0103056553e79b67f7976478e3985c
#
_entry.id   6c0103056553e79b67f7976478e3985c
#
_cell.length_a   1.000
_cell.length_b   1.000
_cell.length_c   1.000
_cell.angle_alpha   90.00
_cell.angle_beta   90.00
_cell.angle_gamma   90.00
#
_symmetry.space_group_name_H-M   'P 1'
#
loop_
_entity.id
_entity.type
_entity.pdbx_description
1 polymer ?
#
loop_
_entity_poly.entity_id
_entity_poly.type
_entity_poly.pdbx_seq_one_letter_code
_entity_poly.pdbx_strand_id
1 'polypeptide(L)'
;MKKLFLLLAMLVALCSGVAGNISGWEAVPFIGMPKAYAFETKPVNFVVIDRTGSVTKADMRGWIQMVKMDYHVPYYGLMDDNTKAIAAVNDMFAKNPKPDKEAMKAAAEQAGCGALVVMVVHRMESYMVHSYGPFDDEIYVRTFAYADMFAYNSDGNKFIRRFLRETDFEPAGQDENPSDTIKWTLGNLLNKMEGKPQI
;
A
#
# COMPACT_ATOMS: atom_id res chain seq x y z
N MET A 1 -28.88 -36.36 -35.67
CA MET A 1 -28.60 -36.72 -34.27
C MET A 1 -27.20 -37.30 -34.06
N LYS A 2 -26.68 -38.16 -34.92
CA LYS A 2 -25.30 -38.76 -34.74
C LYS A 2 -24.17 -37.70 -34.73
N LYS A 3 -24.26 -36.64 -35.54
CA LYS A 3 -23.23 -35.57 -35.61
C LYS A 3 -23.18 -34.70 -34.36
N LEU A 4 -24.29 -34.50 -33.65
CA LEU A 4 -24.36 -33.74 -32.44
C LEU A 4 -23.70 -34.47 -31.24
N PHE A 5 -23.87 -35.79 -31.21
CA PHE A 5 -23.23 -36.64 -30.21
C PHE A 5 -21.71 -36.68 -30.34
N LEU A 6 -21.19 -36.63 -31.55
CA LEU A 6 -19.74 -36.62 -31.79
C LEU A 6 -19.11 -35.31 -31.36
N LEU A 7 -19.80 -34.20 -31.55
CA LEU A 7 -19.35 -32.89 -31.13
C LEU A 7 -19.34 -32.73 -29.59
N LEU A 8 -20.38 -33.29 -28.93
CA LEU A 8 -20.47 -33.31 -27.48
C LEU A 8 -19.40 -34.21 -26.85
N ALA A 9 -19.10 -35.35 -27.46
CA ALA A 9 -18.05 -36.24 -27.00
C ALA A 9 -16.65 -35.62 -27.15
N MET A 10 -16.39 -34.83 -28.20
CA MET A 10 -15.16 -34.08 -28.35
C MET A 10 -15.04 -32.95 -27.29
N LEU A 11 -16.12 -32.29 -26.98
CA LEU A 11 -16.10 -31.22 -25.97
C LEU A 11 -15.86 -31.77 -24.56
N VAL A 12 -16.44 -32.91 -24.21
CA VAL A 12 -16.23 -33.58 -22.93
C VAL A 12 -14.79 -34.13 -22.83
N ALA A 13 -14.19 -34.61 -23.92
CA ALA A 13 -12.81 -35.03 -23.91
C ALA A 13 -11.79 -33.91 -23.75
N LEU A 14 -12.18 -32.66 -24.12
CA LEU A 14 -11.38 -31.45 -23.90
C LEU A 14 -11.51 -30.90 -22.48
N CYS A 15 -12.63 -31.18 -21.80
CA CYS A 15 -12.88 -30.68 -20.43
C CYS A 15 -12.52 -31.71 -19.35
N SER A 16 -12.48 -32.99 -19.64
CA SER A 16 -11.93 -33.99 -18.73
C SER A 16 -10.41 -33.99 -18.84
N GLY A 17 -9.78 -33.12 -18.03
CA GLY A 17 -8.37 -33.17 -17.74
C GLY A 17 -8.02 -34.53 -17.17
N VAL A 18 -7.74 -35.50 -18.04
CA VAL A 18 -7.12 -36.74 -17.64
C VAL A 18 -5.72 -36.37 -17.16
N ALA A 19 -5.56 -36.35 -15.84
CA ALA A 19 -4.26 -36.41 -15.19
C ALA A 19 -3.63 -37.77 -15.50
N GLY A 20 -3.28 -37.98 -16.75
CA GLY A 20 -2.49 -39.10 -17.23
C GLY A 20 -1.14 -38.55 -17.69
N ASN A 21 -0.08 -39.10 -17.13
CA ASN A 21 1.29 -38.88 -17.53
C ASN A 21 1.43 -39.07 -19.06
N ILE A 22 1.13 -38.04 -19.82
CA ILE A 22 1.42 -38.02 -21.26
C ILE A 22 2.74 -37.27 -21.40
N SER A 23 3.81 -38.06 -21.26
CA SER A 23 5.17 -37.68 -21.65
C SER A 23 5.26 -37.45 -23.16
N GLY A 24 4.61 -36.43 -23.67
CA GLY A 24 4.58 -36.14 -25.10
C GLY A 24 4.11 -34.73 -25.47
N TRP A 25 3.70 -33.94 -24.50
CA TRP A 25 3.26 -32.57 -24.75
C TRP A 25 4.38 -31.53 -24.78
N GLU A 26 5.62 -31.97 -24.55
CA GLU A 26 6.80 -31.13 -24.75
C GLU A 26 7.09 -30.76 -26.21
N ALA A 27 6.41 -31.35 -27.15
CA ALA A 27 6.80 -31.31 -28.57
C ALA A 27 5.91 -30.43 -29.47
N VAL A 28 4.94 -29.68 -28.94
CA VAL A 28 4.27 -28.66 -29.74
C VAL A 28 4.79 -27.31 -29.28
N PRO A 29 5.80 -26.74 -29.97
CA PRO A 29 6.14 -25.35 -29.71
C PRO A 29 4.90 -24.56 -30.13
N PHE A 30 4.11 -24.08 -29.16
CA PHE A 30 3.18 -22.98 -29.38
C PHE A 30 4.05 -21.79 -29.74
N ILE A 31 4.32 -21.67 -31.05
CA ILE A 31 5.05 -20.54 -31.61
C ILE A 31 4.23 -19.27 -31.24
N GLY A 32 4.69 -18.53 -30.26
CA GLY A 32 4.14 -17.23 -29.95
C GLY A 32 3.41 -17.07 -28.63
N MET A 33 3.19 -18.09 -27.80
CA MET A 33 2.85 -17.82 -26.42
C MET A 33 4.14 -17.55 -25.66
N PRO A 34 4.29 -16.34 -25.10
CA PRO A 34 5.37 -16.13 -24.13
C PRO A 34 5.20 -17.20 -23.06
N LYS A 35 6.30 -17.84 -22.63
CA LYS A 35 6.34 -18.65 -21.41
C LYS A 35 5.44 -17.93 -20.43
N ALA A 36 4.43 -18.60 -19.85
CA ALA A 36 3.66 -18.03 -18.79
C ALA A 36 4.69 -17.52 -17.78
N TYR A 37 4.94 -16.22 -17.79
CA TYR A 37 5.76 -15.61 -16.78
C TYR A 37 4.99 -15.87 -15.50
N ALA A 38 5.50 -16.76 -14.67
CA ALA A 38 5.09 -16.79 -13.28
C ALA A 38 5.50 -15.43 -12.75
N PHE A 39 4.55 -14.50 -12.70
CA PHE A 39 4.78 -13.20 -12.09
C PHE A 39 5.03 -13.48 -10.61
N GLU A 40 6.29 -13.44 -10.20
CA GLU A 40 6.62 -13.46 -8.79
C GLU A 40 6.03 -12.17 -8.20
N THR A 41 5.01 -12.33 -7.37
CA THR A 41 4.48 -11.23 -6.60
C THR A 41 5.56 -10.75 -5.66
N LYS A 42 5.95 -9.48 -5.78
CA LYS A 42 6.92 -8.89 -4.86
C LYS A 42 6.25 -8.57 -3.54
N PRO A 43 6.79 -9.04 -2.42
CA PRO A 43 6.22 -8.75 -1.12
C PRO A 43 6.36 -7.25 -0.79
N VAL A 44 5.26 -6.65 -0.32
CA VAL A 44 5.19 -5.28 0.16
C VAL A 44 4.91 -5.30 1.65
N ASN A 45 5.69 -4.55 2.42
CA ASN A 45 5.41 -4.30 3.82
C ASN A 45 4.99 -2.85 4.05
N PHE A 46 3.95 -2.68 4.86
CA PHE A 46 3.49 -1.37 5.33
C PHE A 46 3.56 -1.33 6.85
N VAL A 47 4.39 -0.43 7.37
CA VAL A 47 4.62 -0.26 8.81
C VAL A 47 4.15 1.12 9.24
N VAL A 48 3.29 1.17 10.26
CA VAL A 48 2.83 2.41 10.88
C VAL A 48 3.40 2.49 12.29
N ILE A 49 4.05 3.60 12.60
CA ILE A 49 4.52 3.95 13.94
C ILE A 49 3.63 5.08 14.45
N ASP A 50 2.75 4.77 15.37
CA ASP A 50 1.92 5.76 16.03
C ASP A 50 2.64 6.27 17.30
N ARG A 51 3.04 7.56 17.29
CA ARG A 51 3.66 8.22 18.45
C ARG A 51 2.65 8.91 19.35
N THR A 52 1.40 8.96 18.93
CA THR A 52 0.34 9.71 19.62
C THR A 52 -0.62 8.81 20.39
N GLY A 53 -0.74 7.54 19.97
CA GLY A 53 -1.78 6.63 20.43
C GLY A 53 -3.18 6.98 19.91
N SER A 54 -3.27 7.89 18.92
CA SER A 54 -4.55 8.37 18.37
C SER A 54 -5.02 7.59 17.14
N VAL A 55 -4.15 6.76 16.54
CA VAL A 55 -4.48 5.98 15.35
C VAL A 55 -5.47 4.88 15.71
N THR A 56 -6.65 4.93 15.12
CA THR A 56 -7.69 3.94 15.35
C THR A 56 -7.51 2.73 14.43
N LYS A 57 -8.22 1.63 14.76
CA LYS A 57 -8.28 0.45 13.86
C LYS A 57 -8.95 0.77 12.52
N ALA A 58 -9.82 1.78 12.48
CA ALA A 58 -10.48 2.21 11.26
C ALA A 58 -9.50 2.94 10.34
N ASP A 59 -8.71 3.86 10.89
CA ASP A 59 -7.64 4.57 10.18
C ASP A 59 -6.65 3.60 9.58
N MET A 60 -6.14 2.68 10.40
CA MET A 60 -5.21 1.64 9.97
C MET A 60 -5.76 0.82 8.81
N ARG A 61 -7.04 0.40 8.89
CA ARG A 61 -7.69 -0.34 7.79
C ARG A 61 -7.79 0.48 6.51
N GLY A 62 -8.16 1.77 6.65
CA GLY A 62 -8.25 2.68 5.50
C GLY A 62 -6.91 2.87 4.79
N TRP A 63 -5.83 3.03 5.55
CA TRP A 63 -4.47 3.18 5.01
C TRP A 63 -3.93 1.88 4.39
N ILE A 64 -4.15 0.72 5.04
CA ILE A 64 -3.81 -0.60 4.47
C ILE A 64 -4.55 -0.81 3.15
N GLN A 65 -5.84 -0.45 3.09
CA GLN A 65 -6.62 -0.53 1.85
C GLN A 65 -6.01 0.32 0.74
N MET A 66 -5.58 1.55 1.05
CA MET A 66 -4.91 2.43 0.10
C MET A 66 -3.63 1.78 -0.45
N VAL A 67 -2.77 1.25 0.42
CA VAL A 67 -1.55 0.56 -0.01
C VAL A 67 -1.87 -0.66 -0.88
N LYS A 68 -2.92 -1.44 -0.53
CA LYS A 68 -3.36 -2.59 -1.34
C LYS A 68 -3.88 -2.17 -2.72
N MET A 69 -4.54 -1.03 -2.83
CA MET A 69 -5.05 -0.54 -4.11
C MET A 69 -3.94 -0.05 -5.02
N ASP A 70 -2.91 0.58 -4.48
CA ASP A 70 -1.78 1.07 -5.25
C ASP A 70 -0.80 -0.05 -5.65
N TYR A 71 -0.49 -0.94 -4.71
CA TYR A 71 0.31 -2.14 -4.96
C TYR A 71 -0.61 -3.33 -5.21
N HIS A 72 -1.15 -3.45 -6.43
CA HIS A 72 -2.12 -4.48 -6.75
C HIS A 72 -1.50 -5.68 -7.47
N VAL A 73 -2.21 -6.79 -7.38
CA VAL A 73 -1.95 -8.03 -8.11
C VAL A 73 -1.88 -7.74 -9.62
N PRO A 74 -0.97 -8.38 -10.43
CA PRO A 74 -0.15 -9.52 -10.01
C PRO A 74 1.24 -9.18 -9.48
N TYR A 75 1.64 -7.92 -9.48
CA TYR A 75 3.04 -7.55 -9.29
C TYR A 75 3.47 -7.44 -7.83
N TYR A 76 2.55 -7.06 -6.95
CA TYR A 76 2.84 -6.83 -5.54
C TYR A 76 1.80 -7.51 -4.64
N GLY A 77 2.24 -8.01 -3.51
CA GLY A 77 1.38 -8.57 -2.47
C GLY A 77 1.72 -7.97 -1.11
N LEU A 78 0.74 -7.34 -0.45
CA LEU A 78 0.93 -6.86 0.91
C LEU A 78 1.11 -8.07 1.85
N MET A 79 2.19 -8.08 2.61
CA MET A 79 2.47 -9.13 3.58
C MET A 79 1.50 -9.05 4.77
N ASP A 80 0.93 -10.18 5.15
CA ASP A 80 0.06 -10.27 6.33
C ASP A 80 0.88 -10.19 7.62
N ASP A 81 2.07 -10.82 7.63
CA ASP A 81 3.02 -10.75 8.75
C ASP A 81 4.08 -9.69 8.48
N ASN A 82 4.04 -8.62 9.26
CA ASN A 82 4.99 -7.51 9.19
C ASN A 82 5.94 -7.46 10.41
N THR A 83 6.00 -8.50 11.23
CA THR A 83 6.82 -8.55 12.45
C THR A 83 8.30 -8.26 12.16
N LYS A 84 8.85 -8.86 11.10
CA LYS A 84 10.24 -8.61 10.69
C LYS A 84 10.43 -7.17 10.20
N ALA A 85 9.45 -6.64 9.47
CA ALA A 85 9.50 -5.27 8.98
C ALA A 85 9.44 -4.25 10.12
N ILE A 86 8.60 -4.49 11.13
CA ILE A 86 8.52 -3.65 12.34
C ILE A 86 9.86 -3.64 13.06
N ALA A 87 10.48 -4.80 13.27
CA ALA A 87 11.80 -4.89 13.90
C ALA A 87 12.88 -4.13 13.10
N ALA A 88 12.95 -4.36 11.78
CA ALA A 88 13.90 -3.69 10.89
C ALA A 88 13.72 -2.16 10.89
N VAL A 89 12.47 -1.70 10.86
CA VAL A 89 12.13 -0.26 10.90
C VAL A 89 12.50 0.36 12.25
N ASN A 90 12.24 -0.32 13.36
CA ASN A 90 12.63 0.15 14.68
C ASN A 90 14.17 0.27 14.80
N ASP A 91 14.90 -0.74 14.33
CA ASP A 91 16.37 -0.73 14.31
C ASP A 91 16.91 0.41 13.43
N MET A 92 16.28 0.65 12.30
CA MET A 92 16.62 1.75 11.38
C MET A 92 16.45 3.11 12.06
N PHE A 93 15.30 3.36 12.70
CA PHE A 93 15.04 4.64 13.37
C PHE A 93 15.89 4.84 14.64
N ALA A 94 16.26 3.77 15.32
CA ALA A 94 17.21 3.85 16.44
C ALA A 94 18.60 4.35 16.02
N LYS A 95 19.02 4.01 14.79
CA LYS A 95 20.31 4.43 14.22
C LYS A 95 20.22 5.76 13.47
N ASN A 96 19.12 6.00 12.79
CA ASN A 96 18.92 7.18 11.94
C ASN A 96 17.48 7.71 12.08
N PRO A 97 17.25 8.78 12.86
CA PRO A 97 15.92 9.38 13.01
C PRO A 97 15.32 9.93 11.71
N LYS A 98 16.16 10.20 10.70
CA LYS A 98 15.75 10.67 9.37
C LYS A 98 16.33 9.74 8.30
N PRO A 99 15.71 8.56 8.10
CA PRO A 99 16.28 7.56 7.22
C PRO A 99 16.43 8.11 5.79
N ASP A 100 17.53 7.75 5.20
CA ASP A 100 17.84 7.97 3.80
C ASP A 100 17.53 6.72 2.98
N LYS A 101 17.87 6.77 1.71
CA LYS A 101 17.63 5.67 0.77
C LYS A 101 18.34 4.38 1.20
N GLU A 102 19.58 4.47 1.64
CA GLU A 102 20.38 3.30 2.00
C GLU A 102 19.86 2.64 3.29
N ALA A 103 19.45 3.45 4.26
CA ALA A 103 18.81 2.95 5.48
C ALA A 103 17.49 2.22 5.17
N MET A 104 16.64 2.80 4.30
CA MET A 104 15.39 2.18 3.89
C MET A 104 15.61 0.91 3.07
N LYS A 105 16.61 0.89 2.21
CA LYS A 105 17.00 -0.30 1.45
C LYS A 105 17.43 -1.43 2.38
N ALA A 106 18.33 -1.15 3.33
CA ALA A 106 18.78 -2.14 4.30
C ALA A 106 17.62 -2.69 5.16
N ALA A 107 16.68 -1.82 5.58
CA ALA A 107 15.50 -2.24 6.31
C ALA A 107 14.56 -3.12 5.45
N ALA A 108 14.38 -2.82 4.16
CA ALA A 108 13.58 -3.63 3.25
C ALA A 108 14.22 -5.02 3.01
N GLU A 109 15.54 -5.08 2.85
CA GLU A 109 16.30 -6.33 2.73
C GLU A 109 16.20 -7.18 4.00
N GLN A 110 16.33 -6.56 5.18
CA GLN A 110 16.17 -7.23 6.47
C GLN A 110 14.74 -7.75 6.68
N ALA A 111 13.74 -6.99 6.21
CA ALA A 111 12.34 -7.39 6.23
C ALA A 111 12.01 -8.48 5.20
N GLY A 112 12.86 -8.70 4.20
CA GLY A 112 12.64 -9.65 3.12
C GLY A 112 11.54 -9.19 2.14
N CYS A 113 11.39 -7.87 1.94
CA CYS A 113 10.37 -7.31 1.06
C CYS A 113 10.97 -6.53 -0.12
N GLY A 114 10.25 -6.55 -1.25
CA GLY A 114 10.62 -5.79 -2.44
C GLY A 114 10.24 -4.31 -2.35
N ALA A 115 9.21 -4.00 -1.57
CA ALA A 115 8.81 -2.63 -1.28
C ALA A 115 8.51 -2.46 0.21
N LEU A 116 8.99 -1.37 0.79
CA LEU A 116 8.79 -1.01 2.18
C LEU A 116 8.19 0.40 2.26
N VAL A 117 7.00 0.50 2.85
CA VAL A 117 6.33 1.77 3.13
C VAL A 117 6.27 1.95 4.64
N VAL A 118 6.77 3.07 5.11
CA VAL A 118 6.80 3.40 6.54
C VAL A 118 6.13 4.75 6.76
N MET A 119 5.20 4.79 7.70
CA MET A 119 4.52 6.00 8.12
C MET A 119 4.68 6.20 9.62
N VAL A 120 5.14 7.38 10.01
CA VAL A 120 5.28 7.79 11.41
C VAL A 120 4.28 8.92 11.68
N VAL A 121 3.26 8.64 12.48
CA VAL A 121 2.26 9.63 12.87
C VAL A 121 2.76 10.37 14.12
N HIS A 122 2.90 11.70 14.01
CA HIS A 122 3.38 12.57 15.08
C HIS A 122 2.26 13.32 15.78
N ARG A 123 1.20 13.66 15.01
CA ARG A 123 0.00 14.33 15.53
C ARG A 123 -1.17 14.07 14.59
N MET A 124 -2.26 13.60 15.14
CA MET A 124 -3.50 13.34 14.42
C MET A 124 -4.65 13.57 15.39
N GLU A 125 -5.15 14.80 15.40
CA GLU A 125 -6.22 15.20 16.32
C GLU A 125 -7.01 16.38 15.75
N SER A 126 -8.24 16.51 16.20
CA SER A 126 -9.07 17.70 15.97
C SER A 126 -9.79 18.05 17.27
N TYR A 127 -10.01 19.34 17.50
CA TYR A 127 -10.76 19.83 18.64
C TYR A 127 -11.52 21.12 18.32
N MET A 128 -12.66 21.27 19.00
CA MET A 128 -13.51 22.45 18.85
C MET A 128 -12.90 23.65 19.56
N VAL A 129 -12.96 24.80 18.90
CA VAL A 129 -12.55 26.09 19.43
C VAL A 129 -13.73 27.05 19.33
N HIS A 130 -14.16 27.65 20.45
CA HIS A 130 -15.16 28.70 20.43
C HIS A 130 -14.49 30.03 20.12
N SER A 131 -14.98 30.71 19.10
CA SER A 131 -14.62 32.12 18.87
C SER A 131 -15.52 32.98 19.70
N TYR A 132 -14.94 33.73 20.65
CA TYR A 132 -15.67 34.71 21.47
C TYR A 132 -15.47 36.11 20.86
N GLY A 133 -16.12 36.36 19.74
CA GLY A 133 -16.22 37.70 19.18
C GLY A 133 -17.49 38.41 19.70
N PRO A 134 -17.51 39.75 19.77
CA PRO A 134 -18.71 40.48 20.18
C PRO A 134 -19.89 40.34 19.21
N PHE A 135 -19.67 39.73 18.05
CA PHE A 135 -20.66 39.50 16.98
C PHE A 135 -20.61 38.08 16.38
N ASP A 136 -19.78 37.18 16.93
CA ASP A 136 -19.49 35.89 16.31
C ASP A 136 -19.43 34.83 17.41
N ASP A 137 -20.51 34.05 17.56
CA ASP A 137 -20.57 32.90 18.45
C ASP A 137 -20.44 31.64 17.56
N GLU A 138 -19.38 31.59 16.77
CA GLU A 138 -19.13 30.48 15.87
C GLU A 138 -18.21 29.44 16.50
N ILE A 139 -18.53 28.18 16.21
CA ILE A 139 -17.70 27.05 16.61
C ILE A 139 -16.80 26.67 15.41
N TYR A 140 -15.51 26.70 15.68
CA TYR A 140 -14.50 26.26 14.73
C TYR A 140 -13.88 24.94 15.17
N VAL A 141 -13.37 24.18 14.22
CA VAL A 141 -12.57 22.99 14.48
C VAL A 141 -11.15 23.27 14.05
N ARG A 142 -10.23 22.98 14.95
CA ARG A 142 -8.80 23.03 14.65
C ARG A 142 -8.29 21.61 14.47
N THR A 143 -7.76 21.33 13.27
CA THR A 143 -7.29 20.00 12.87
C THR A 143 -5.77 19.98 12.70
N PHE A 144 -5.14 18.90 13.13
CA PHE A 144 -3.71 18.67 12.98
C PHE A 144 -3.46 17.30 12.33
N ALA A 145 -2.76 17.29 11.20
CA ALA A 145 -2.32 16.11 10.51
C ALA A 145 -0.80 16.17 10.28
N TYR A 146 -0.02 15.57 11.19
CA TYR A 146 1.44 15.54 11.11
C TYR A 146 1.93 14.11 10.98
N ALA A 147 2.55 13.80 9.84
CA ALA A 147 3.11 12.49 9.59
C ALA A 147 4.39 12.58 8.74
N ASP A 148 5.32 11.69 8.99
CA ASP A 148 6.48 11.46 8.13
C ASP A 148 6.28 10.14 7.39
N MET A 149 6.46 10.15 6.08
CA MET A 149 6.24 9.01 5.22
C MET A 149 7.48 8.72 4.39
N PHE A 150 7.85 7.44 4.34
CA PHE A 150 9.01 6.95 3.61
C PHE A 150 8.58 5.74 2.79
N ALA A 151 8.95 5.70 1.53
CA ALA A 151 8.71 4.55 0.68
C ALA A 151 9.97 4.19 -0.10
N TYR A 152 10.31 2.91 -0.08
CA TYR A 152 11.38 2.34 -0.86
C TYR A 152 10.84 1.20 -1.72
N ASN A 153 11.28 1.14 -2.97
CA ASN A 153 10.97 0.04 -3.87
C ASN A 153 12.27 -0.43 -4.53
N SER A 154 12.56 -1.71 -4.44
CA SER A 154 13.73 -2.34 -5.04
C SER A 154 13.70 -2.25 -6.58
N ASP A 155 12.49 -2.19 -7.19
CA ASP A 155 12.34 -1.93 -8.61
C ASP A 155 12.80 -0.50 -8.93
N GLY A 156 13.84 -0.41 -9.73
CA GLY A 156 14.45 0.86 -10.04
C GLY A 156 15.19 1.52 -8.87
N ASN A 157 15.33 0.83 -7.72
CA ASN A 157 16.03 1.35 -6.54
C ASN A 157 15.54 2.75 -6.15
N LYS A 158 14.21 2.90 -6.06
CA LYS A 158 13.54 4.19 -5.89
C LYS A 158 13.22 4.45 -4.42
N PHE A 159 13.48 5.66 -3.97
CA PHE A 159 13.16 6.12 -2.62
C PHE A 159 12.44 7.46 -2.68
N ILE A 160 11.36 7.59 -1.93
CA ILE A 160 10.62 8.84 -1.77
C ILE A 160 10.32 9.05 -0.30
N ARG A 161 10.40 10.29 0.12
CA ARG A 161 9.96 10.75 1.44
C ARG A 161 8.97 11.90 1.30
N ARG A 162 8.02 11.97 2.23
CA ARG A 162 7.06 13.06 2.37
C ARG A 162 6.95 13.43 3.84
N PHE A 163 6.86 14.70 4.11
CA PHE A 163 6.58 15.24 5.44
C PHE A 163 5.27 16.01 5.34
N LEU A 164 4.26 15.53 6.05
CA LEU A 164 2.98 16.22 6.19
C LEU A 164 3.01 17.03 7.48
N ARG A 165 2.68 18.31 7.38
CA ARG A 165 2.55 19.25 8.51
C ARG A 165 1.40 20.18 8.20
N GLU A 166 0.19 19.68 8.37
CA GLU A 166 -1.02 20.40 8.04
C GLU A 166 -1.77 20.80 9.31
N THR A 167 -2.21 22.02 9.32
CA THR A 167 -3.02 22.57 10.40
C THR A 167 -4.10 23.41 9.78
N ASP A 168 -5.36 23.00 9.97
CA ASP A 168 -6.53 23.68 9.47
C ASP A 168 -7.34 24.27 10.59
N PHE A 169 -8.09 25.32 10.28
CA PHE A 169 -8.99 26.00 11.18
C PHE A 169 -10.24 26.39 10.39
N GLU A 170 -11.29 25.60 10.52
CA GLU A 170 -12.49 25.71 9.71
C GLU A 170 -13.76 25.73 10.57
N PRO A 171 -14.88 26.30 10.08
CA PRO A 171 -16.16 26.23 10.76
C PRO A 171 -16.57 24.78 11.01
N ALA A 172 -17.18 24.51 12.15
CA ALA A 172 -17.64 23.17 12.50
C ALA A 172 -18.60 22.61 11.43
N GLY A 173 -18.31 21.39 10.98
CA GLY A 173 -19.05 20.70 9.92
C GLY A 173 -18.45 20.90 8.50
N GLN A 174 -17.40 21.71 8.36
CA GLN A 174 -16.60 21.83 7.15
C GLN A 174 -15.17 21.26 7.35
N ASP A 175 -14.87 20.88 8.59
CA ASP A 175 -13.57 20.36 8.99
C ASP A 175 -13.20 19.05 8.32
N GLU A 176 -11.98 18.96 7.85
CA GLU A 176 -11.43 17.73 7.30
C GLU A 176 -10.98 16.76 8.41
N ASN A 177 -11.19 15.47 8.18
CA ASN A 177 -10.69 14.44 9.07
C ASN A 177 -9.17 14.30 8.89
N PRO A 178 -8.34 14.48 9.95
CA PRO A 178 -6.89 14.39 9.84
C PRO A 178 -6.40 13.03 9.34
N SER A 179 -7.15 11.95 9.57
CA SER A 179 -6.84 10.63 9.03
C SER A 179 -6.97 10.57 7.50
N ASP A 180 -7.96 11.27 6.94
CA ASP A 180 -8.16 11.31 5.49
C ASP A 180 -7.08 12.17 4.81
N THR A 181 -6.66 13.26 5.41
CA THR A 181 -5.52 14.08 4.96
C THR A 181 -4.23 13.25 4.90
N ILE A 182 -3.96 12.47 5.96
CA ILE A 182 -2.82 11.54 6.01
C ILE A 182 -2.95 10.48 4.91
N LYS A 183 -4.13 9.89 4.76
CA LYS A 183 -4.43 8.87 3.74
C LYS A 183 -4.21 9.40 2.32
N TRP A 184 -4.70 10.61 2.04
CA TRP A 184 -4.53 11.25 0.73
C TRP A 184 -3.05 11.52 0.41
N THR A 185 -2.30 12.01 1.41
CA THR A 185 -0.85 12.22 1.28
C THR A 185 -0.11 10.91 1.04
N LEU A 186 -0.52 9.82 1.69
CA LEU A 186 0.01 8.47 1.45
C LEU A 186 -0.25 8.03 0.01
N GLY A 187 -1.48 8.18 -0.50
CA GLY A 187 -1.82 7.86 -1.89
C GLY A 187 -0.94 8.62 -2.90
N ASN A 188 -0.73 9.92 -2.67
CA ASN A 188 0.15 10.73 -3.51
C ASN A 188 1.63 10.27 -3.46
N LEU A 189 2.11 9.82 -2.30
CA LEU A 189 3.45 9.23 -2.17
C LEU A 189 3.57 7.95 -3.01
N LEU A 190 2.57 7.06 -2.92
CA LEU A 190 2.53 5.79 -3.64
C LEU A 190 2.41 6.00 -5.15
N ASN A 191 1.53 6.90 -5.59
CA ASN A 191 1.41 7.28 -7.00
C ASN A 191 2.75 7.78 -7.56
N LYS A 192 3.44 8.63 -6.81
CA LYS A 192 4.78 9.11 -7.21
C LYS A 192 5.79 7.98 -7.24
N MET A 193 5.70 7.01 -6.32
CA MET A 193 6.57 5.84 -6.30
C MET A 193 6.40 5.01 -7.57
N GLU A 194 5.17 4.83 -8.03
CA GLU A 194 4.81 4.07 -9.23
C GLU A 194 4.94 4.87 -10.53
N GLY A 195 5.24 6.17 -10.45
CA GLY A 195 5.30 7.05 -11.63
C GLY A 195 3.92 7.41 -12.19
N LYS A 196 2.86 7.22 -11.40
CA LYS A 196 1.50 7.64 -11.74
C LYS A 196 1.33 9.16 -11.54
N PRO A 197 0.37 9.81 -12.23
CA PRO A 197 0.04 11.21 -11.98
C PRO A 197 -0.43 11.39 -10.53
N GLN A 198 -0.08 12.52 -9.94
CA GLN A 198 -0.61 12.92 -8.63
C GLN A 198 -2.06 13.38 -8.82
N ILE A 199 -2.94 12.94 -7.95
CA ILE A 199 -4.35 13.32 -7.91
C ILE A 199 -4.49 14.66 -7.17
#